data_b10804b4c8751a9f7f3974296a07e3a7
#
_entry.id   b10804b4c8751a9f7f3974296a07e3a7
#
_cell.length_a   1.000
_cell.length_b   1.000
_cell.length_c   1.000
_cell.angle_alpha   90.00
_cell.angle_beta   90.00
_cell.angle_gamma   90.00
#
_symmetry.space_group_name_H-M   'P 1'
#
loop_
_entity.id
_entity.type
_entity.pdbx_description
1 polymer ?
#
loop_
_entity_poly.entity_id
_entity_poly.type
_entity_poly.pdbx_seq_one_letter_code
_entity_poly.pdbx_strand_id
1 'polypeptide(L)'
;MPELPEVETIVRGLDRELRGETIDSLEIFRSDPIIQGDPESFSEFLCGRKIKAVQRRAKFLLFHFEPVGGMVVHLRMTGKFTLMETKEPPGPHERIWFQLKSGRLLIYSDLRCFGTLECHESLDAWEDSKKLGPEPFSQDFNAKSLRKRLRESQREVKPLLLDQGLLAGLGNIYASEVLFRCGINPCRKGKRVKLREWEKLVDETRSVLNEAIEKNGTSISDFRRVDEKTGEFQNFLRVYEREGKPCVSCGMPVQRIVQQQRSSYFCPGCQV
;
A
#
# COMPACT_ATOMS: atom_id res chain seq x y z
N MET A 1 -6.27 4.59 3.45
CA MET A 1 -5.67 3.23 3.34
C MET A 1 -4.30 3.41 2.72
N PRO A 2 -3.24 2.93 3.36
CA PRO A 2 -1.90 2.97 2.77
C PRO A 2 -1.87 2.32 1.38
N GLU A 3 -1.30 3.00 0.41
CA GLU A 3 -1.02 2.52 -0.94
C GLU A 3 0.48 2.19 -1.05
N LEU A 4 0.97 1.88 -2.22
CA LEU A 4 2.37 1.46 -2.40
C LEU A 4 3.40 2.41 -1.77
N PRO A 5 3.36 3.75 -1.95
CA PRO A 5 4.37 4.63 -1.38
C PRO A 5 4.39 4.64 0.16
N GLU A 6 3.22 4.63 0.79
CA GLU A 6 3.12 4.57 2.25
C GLU A 6 3.68 3.24 2.78
N VAL A 7 3.31 2.12 2.15
CA VAL A 7 3.80 0.79 2.55
C VAL A 7 5.30 0.68 2.33
N GLU A 8 5.84 1.19 1.23
CA GLU A 8 7.28 1.21 0.95
C GLU A 8 8.05 1.99 2.02
N THR A 9 7.52 3.13 2.43
CA THR A 9 8.13 3.97 3.48
C THR A 9 8.16 3.24 4.83
N ILE A 10 7.05 2.56 5.19
CA ILE A 10 6.99 1.75 6.42
C ILE A 10 7.99 0.62 6.37
N VAL A 11 8.01 -0.13 5.28
CA VAL A 11 8.89 -1.28 5.08
C VAL A 11 10.36 -0.88 5.23
N ARG A 12 10.77 0.23 4.60
CA ARG A 12 12.15 0.74 4.76
C ARG A 12 12.48 1.10 6.20
N GLY A 13 11.54 1.69 6.93
CA GLY A 13 11.70 1.99 8.35
C GLY A 13 11.83 0.72 9.19
N LEU A 14 10.89 -0.22 9.01
CA LEU A 14 10.90 -1.49 9.75
C LEU A 14 12.13 -2.35 9.41
N ASP A 15 12.52 -2.45 8.15
CA ASP A 15 13.70 -3.23 7.75
C ASP A 15 14.98 -2.70 8.39
N ARG A 16 15.16 -1.38 8.41
CA ARG A 16 16.30 -0.73 9.06
C ARG A 16 16.37 -1.03 10.56
N GLU A 17 15.23 -0.98 11.25
CA GLU A 17 15.14 -1.10 12.70
C GLU A 17 15.10 -2.56 13.20
N LEU A 18 14.54 -3.47 12.40
CA LEU A 18 14.23 -4.82 12.87
C LEU A 18 15.13 -5.91 12.27
N ARG A 19 15.92 -5.58 11.25
CA ARG A 19 16.82 -6.58 10.64
C ARG A 19 17.80 -7.12 11.67
N GLY A 20 17.80 -8.43 11.85
CA GLY A 20 18.65 -9.12 12.83
C GLY A 20 18.01 -9.25 14.21
N GLU A 21 16.92 -8.58 14.50
CA GLU A 21 16.16 -8.77 15.73
C GLU A 21 15.51 -10.15 15.79
N THR A 22 15.33 -10.66 16.99
CA THR A 22 14.63 -11.92 17.26
C THR A 22 13.39 -11.65 18.08
N ILE A 23 12.27 -12.21 17.67
CA ILE A 23 11.02 -12.16 18.44
C ILE A 23 11.15 -13.11 19.63
N ASP A 24 11.05 -12.57 20.83
CA ASP A 24 11.16 -13.35 22.09
C ASP A 24 9.81 -13.92 22.51
N SER A 25 8.79 -13.06 22.54
CA SER A 25 7.43 -13.45 22.92
C SER A 25 6.39 -12.51 22.30
N LEU A 26 5.12 -12.93 22.32
CA LEU A 26 3.99 -12.11 21.88
C LEU A 26 2.99 -11.91 23.02
N GLU A 27 2.39 -10.73 23.05
CA GLU A 27 1.22 -10.45 23.89
C GLU A 27 0.07 -10.01 22.95
N ILE A 28 -0.99 -10.80 22.88
CA ILE A 28 -2.11 -10.60 21.95
C ILE A 28 -3.31 -10.10 22.74
N PHE A 29 -3.69 -8.81 22.54
CA PHE A 29 -4.86 -8.21 23.18
C PHE A 29 -6.14 -8.44 22.38
N ARG A 30 -6.01 -8.65 21.06
CA ARG A 30 -7.11 -8.98 20.16
C ARG A 30 -6.58 -9.71 18.92
N SER A 31 -7.05 -10.92 18.72
CA SER A 31 -6.68 -11.76 17.57
C SER A 31 -7.65 -11.61 16.40
N ASP A 32 -8.95 -11.72 16.61
CA ASP A 32 -9.99 -11.70 15.59
C ASP A 32 -10.45 -10.26 15.26
N PRO A 33 -10.56 -9.85 13.99
CA PRO A 33 -10.22 -10.60 12.75
C PRO A 33 -8.78 -10.39 12.25
N ILE A 34 -7.86 -9.93 13.09
CA ILE A 34 -6.53 -9.45 12.74
C ILE A 34 -5.61 -10.62 12.37
N ILE A 35 -5.51 -11.63 13.23
CA ILE A 35 -4.73 -12.84 12.97
C ILE A 35 -5.54 -13.77 12.07
N GLN A 36 -4.98 -14.11 10.93
CA GLN A 36 -5.59 -15.07 10.00
C GLN A 36 -5.10 -16.47 10.35
N GLY A 37 -5.93 -17.21 11.07
CA GLY A 37 -5.62 -18.53 11.60
C GLY A 37 -5.72 -18.59 13.13
N ASP A 38 -5.13 -19.63 13.70
CA ASP A 38 -5.13 -19.84 15.14
C ASP A 38 -4.07 -18.97 15.85
N PRO A 39 -4.44 -18.18 16.89
CA PRO A 39 -3.51 -17.29 17.59
C PRO A 39 -2.36 -18.01 18.32
N GLU A 40 -2.57 -19.24 18.79
CA GLU A 40 -1.51 -20.02 19.46
C GLU A 40 -0.47 -20.45 18.45
N SER A 41 -0.90 -21.03 17.31
CA SER A 41 -0.03 -21.39 16.17
C SER A 41 0.69 -20.17 15.61
N PHE A 42 0.05 -19.00 15.57
CA PHE A 42 0.67 -17.75 15.16
C PHE A 42 1.82 -17.35 16.10
N SER A 43 1.60 -17.46 17.41
CA SER A 43 2.62 -17.16 18.42
C SER A 43 3.78 -18.16 18.37
N GLU A 44 3.48 -19.46 18.31
CA GLU A 44 4.48 -20.52 18.19
C GLU A 44 5.34 -20.36 16.93
N PHE A 45 4.73 -19.98 15.81
CA PHE A 45 5.46 -19.74 14.58
C PHE A 45 6.47 -18.59 14.72
N LEU A 46 6.12 -17.52 15.43
CA LEU A 46 6.95 -16.30 15.49
C LEU A 46 7.99 -16.30 16.58
N CYS A 47 7.70 -16.94 17.73
CA CYS A 47 8.60 -16.94 18.89
C CYS A 47 9.92 -17.64 18.55
N GLY A 48 11.02 -16.99 18.92
CA GLY A 48 12.39 -17.46 18.65
C GLY A 48 12.90 -17.20 17.23
N ARG A 49 12.05 -16.75 16.30
CA ARG A 49 12.47 -16.48 14.91
C ARG A 49 13.20 -15.14 14.81
N LYS A 50 14.27 -15.14 14.04
CA LYS A 50 15.06 -13.96 13.72
C LYS A 50 14.55 -13.31 12.45
N ILE A 51 14.33 -12.01 12.48
CA ILE A 51 13.91 -11.21 11.32
C ILE A 51 15.10 -11.03 10.38
N LYS A 52 15.05 -11.66 9.21
CA LYS A 52 16.06 -11.56 8.16
C LYS A 52 15.94 -10.26 7.37
N ALA A 53 14.71 -9.89 7.01
CA ALA A 53 14.40 -8.69 6.23
C ALA A 53 12.91 -8.36 6.34
N VAL A 54 12.56 -7.10 6.10
CA VAL A 54 11.18 -6.68 5.82
C VAL A 54 11.13 -6.13 4.40
N GLN A 55 10.25 -6.66 3.57
CA GLN A 55 10.11 -6.30 2.16
C GLN A 55 8.67 -5.93 1.83
N ARG A 56 8.45 -5.30 0.68
CA ARG A 56 7.11 -4.95 0.19
C ARG A 56 6.75 -5.79 -1.05
N ARG A 57 5.49 -6.23 -1.08
CA ARG A 57 4.84 -6.68 -2.31
C ARG A 57 3.47 -6.03 -2.43
N ALA A 58 3.23 -5.26 -3.48
CA ALA A 58 2.00 -4.46 -3.63
C ALA A 58 1.75 -3.55 -2.42
N LYS A 59 0.71 -3.81 -1.64
CA LYS A 59 0.35 -3.11 -0.40
C LYS A 59 0.55 -3.98 0.84
N PHE A 60 1.33 -5.05 0.71
CA PHE A 60 1.66 -5.99 1.79
C PHE A 60 3.08 -5.75 2.30
N LEU A 61 3.26 -5.92 3.60
CA LEU A 61 4.57 -6.05 4.24
C LEU A 61 4.87 -7.54 4.37
N LEU A 62 6.08 -7.93 3.99
CA LEU A 62 6.58 -9.30 4.05
C LEU A 62 7.75 -9.33 5.04
N PHE A 63 7.54 -9.89 6.22
CA PHE A 63 8.60 -10.16 7.18
C PHE A 63 9.20 -11.53 6.85
N HIS A 64 10.46 -11.57 6.45
CA HIS A 64 11.20 -12.79 6.19
C HIS A 64 11.92 -13.22 7.47
N PHE A 65 11.84 -14.50 7.82
CA PHE A 65 12.50 -15.04 9.01
C PHE A 65 13.60 -16.04 8.67
N GLU A 66 14.53 -16.23 9.59
CA GLU A 66 15.47 -17.33 9.60
C GLU A 66 14.93 -18.48 10.48
N PRO A 67 15.14 -19.76 10.06
CA PRO A 67 15.81 -20.21 8.83
C PRO A 67 14.90 -20.10 7.59
N VAL A 68 13.59 -20.09 7.72
CA VAL A 68 12.63 -20.07 6.61
C VAL A 68 11.27 -19.51 7.07
N GLY A 69 10.42 -19.13 6.11
CA GLY A 69 9.07 -18.65 6.36
C GLY A 69 8.99 -17.15 6.56
N GLY A 70 7.79 -16.68 6.82
CA GLY A 70 7.54 -15.25 7.02
C GLY A 70 6.16 -14.93 7.54
N MET A 71 5.98 -13.64 7.89
CA MET A 71 4.69 -13.06 8.22
C MET A 71 4.31 -12.04 7.16
N VAL A 72 3.09 -12.16 6.66
CA VAL A 72 2.49 -11.24 5.70
C VAL A 72 1.52 -10.32 6.42
N VAL A 73 1.66 -9.02 6.21
CA VAL A 73 0.80 -8.02 6.84
C VAL A 73 0.15 -7.14 5.80
N HIS A 74 -1.17 -6.94 5.90
CA HIS A 74 -1.90 -5.92 5.17
C HIS A 74 -2.49 -4.90 6.14
N LEU A 75 -2.00 -3.68 6.13
CA LEU A 75 -2.40 -2.64 7.10
C LEU A 75 -3.84 -2.13 6.92
N ARG A 76 -4.44 -2.33 5.76
CA ARG A 76 -5.79 -1.83 5.43
C ARG A 76 -5.91 -0.33 5.71
N MET A 77 -6.83 0.10 6.58
CA MET A 77 -7.18 1.51 6.79
C MET A 77 -6.39 2.16 7.93
N THR A 78 -6.23 1.46 9.04
CA THR A 78 -5.74 2.02 10.31
C THR A 78 -4.65 1.19 10.99
N GLY A 79 -4.25 0.06 10.38
CA GLY A 79 -3.13 -0.74 10.88
C GLY A 79 -1.81 0.04 10.81
N LYS A 80 -1.03 -0.01 11.88
CA LYS A 80 0.29 0.61 11.98
C LYS A 80 1.22 -0.18 12.87
N PHE A 81 2.52 -0.02 12.65
CA PHE A 81 3.56 -0.49 13.54
C PHE A 81 4.24 0.69 14.23
N THR A 82 4.53 0.55 15.50
CA THR A 82 5.33 1.48 16.31
C THR A 82 6.40 0.69 17.04
N LEU A 83 7.63 1.20 17.08
CA LEU A 83 8.72 0.59 17.84
C LEU A 83 8.99 1.44 19.09
N MET A 84 9.03 0.78 20.25
CA MET A 84 9.22 1.41 21.55
C MET A 84 10.45 0.83 22.24
N GLU A 85 11.20 1.66 22.94
CA GLU A 85 12.36 1.25 23.73
C GLU A 85 11.95 0.70 25.11
N THR A 86 10.80 1.11 25.62
CA THR A 86 10.29 0.72 26.94
C THR A 86 8.83 0.30 26.87
N LYS A 87 8.46 -0.64 27.73
CA LYS A 87 7.08 -1.11 27.85
C LYS A 87 6.29 -0.10 28.70
N GLU A 88 5.25 0.46 28.09
CA GLU A 88 4.23 1.29 28.76
C GLU A 88 2.90 0.50 28.86
N PRO A 89 1.93 0.94 29.69
CA PRO A 89 0.60 0.32 29.67
C PRO A 89 -0.02 0.35 28.27
N PRO A 90 -0.70 -0.74 27.84
CA PRO A 90 -1.22 -0.83 26.47
C PRO A 90 -2.25 0.24 26.17
N GLY A 91 -2.09 0.90 25.01
CA GLY A 91 -3.03 1.86 24.48
C GLY A 91 -4.33 1.20 23.96
N PRO A 92 -5.41 1.98 23.77
CA PRO A 92 -6.76 1.45 23.48
C PRO A 92 -6.88 0.74 22.13
N HIS A 93 -5.94 0.94 21.24
CA HIS A 93 -5.97 0.40 19.87
C HIS A 93 -4.79 -0.53 19.56
N GLU A 94 -3.96 -0.82 20.54
CA GLU A 94 -2.90 -1.81 20.43
C GLU A 94 -3.51 -3.21 20.42
N ARG A 95 -3.06 -4.04 19.51
CA ARG A 95 -3.66 -5.35 19.25
C ARG A 95 -2.69 -6.48 19.50
N ILE A 96 -1.43 -6.30 19.10
CA ILE A 96 -0.38 -7.30 19.29
C ILE A 96 0.92 -6.58 19.65
N TRP A 97 1.57 -7.06 20.66
CA TRP A 97 2.93 -6.69 21.04
C TRP A 97 3.89 -7.82 20.70
N PHE A 98 4.97 -7.48 20.01
CA PHE A 98 6.08 -8.37 19.70
C PHE A 98 7.26 -7.93 20.56
N GLN A 99 7.54 -8.67 21.64
CA GLN A 99 8.70 -8.43 22.47
C GLN A 99 9.94 -8.92 21.71
N LEU A 100 10.95 -8.08 21.58
CA LEU A 100 12.21 -8.41 20.91
C LEU A 100 13.27 -8.79 21.95
N LYS A 101 14.21 -9.67 21.59
CA LYS A 101 15.31 -10.07 22.49
C LYS A 101 16.22 -8.90 22.87
N SER A 102 16.27 -7.84 22.10
CA SER A 102 16.97 -6.60 22.46
C SER A 102 16.34 -5.84 23.64
N GLY A 103 15.13 -6.23 24.06
CA GLY A 103 14.32 -5.51 25.04
C GLY A 103 13.34 -4.52 24.45
N ARG A 104 13.47 -4.19 23.15
CA ARG A 104 12.54 -3.32 22.43
C ARG A 104 11.19 -3.99 22.21
N LEU A 105 10.17 -3.18 21.99
CA LEU A 105 8.80 -3.63 21.79
C LEU A 105 8.28 -3.14 20.43
N LEU A 106 7.95 -4.06 19.51
CA LEU A 106 7.24 -3.72 18.27
C LEU A 106 5.74 -3.89 18.50
N ILE A 107 4.99 -2.82 18.32
CA ILE A 107 3.55 -2.76 18.59
C ILE A 107 2.79 -2.69 17.28
N TYR A 108 1.83 -3.61 17.09
CA TYR A 108 0.83 -3.49 16.04
C TYR A 108 -0.46 -2.89 16.63
N SER A 109 -0.86 -1.74 16.09
CA SER A 109 -2.09 -1.04 16.49
C SER A 109 -3.04 -0.94 15.30
N ASP A 110 -4.34 -1.14 15.53
CA ASP A 110 -5.38 -0.98 14.51
C ASP A 110 -6.72 -0.56 15.12
N LEU A 111 -7.11 0.70 14.90
CA LEU A 111 -8.37 1.26 15.40
C LEU A 111 -9.59 0.48 14.89
N ARG A 112 -9.60 0.16 13.58
CA ARG A 112 -10.75 -0.47 12.89
C ARG A 112 -10.68 -1.99 12.87
N CYS A 113 -9.57 -2.59 13.23
CA CYS A 113 -9.32 -4.03 13.21
C CYS A 113 -9.58 -4.67 11.81
N PHE A 114 -9.22 -3.98 10.73
CA PHE A 114 -9.35 -4.48 9.35
C PHE A 114 -8.04 -5.00 8.79
N GLY A 115 -6.93 -4.67 9.42
CA GLY A 115 -5.63 -5.19 9.05
C GLY A 115 -5.54 -6.70 9.25
N THR A 116 -4.66 -7.35 8.52
CA THR A 116 -4.47 -8.80 8.61
C THR A 116 -3.00 -9.15 8.78
N LEU A 117 -2.72 -10.14 9.63
CA LEU A 117 -1.43 -10.76 9.82
C LEU A 117 -1.58 -12.27 9.58
N GLU A 118 -0.75 -12.83 8.72
CA GLU A 118 -0.77 -14.24 8.31
C GLU A 118 0.66 -14.80 8.37
N CYS A 119 0.89 -15.95 8.99
CA CYS A 119 2.17 -16.67 8.95
C CYS A 119 2.18 -17.71 7.83
N HIS A 120 3.32 -17.85 7.15
CA HIS A 120 3.51 -18.78 6.03
C HIS A 120 4.89 -19.41 6.07
N GLU A 121 4.95 -20.72 5.85
CA GLU A 121 6.23 -21.45 5.70
C GLU A 121 6.99 -21.06 4.43
N SER A 122 6.27 -20.58 3.40
CA SER A 122 6.86 -20.07 2.16
C SER A 122 6.14 -18.80 1.70
N LEU A 123 6.87 -17.69 1.66
CA LEU A 123 6.36 -16.42 1.12
C LEU A 123 6.20 -16.47 -0.40
N ASP A 124 7.04 -17.22 -1.11
CA ASP A 124 6.92 -17.41 -2.57
C ASP A 124 5.61 -18.11 -2.91
N ALA A 125 5.27 -19.19 -2.20
CA ALA A 125 4.01 -19.90 -2.38
C ALA A 125 2.80 -19.01 -2.05
N TRP A 126 2.91 -18.15 -1.04
CA TRP A 126 1.89 -17.15 -0.74
C TRP A 126 1.72 -16.15 -1.89
N GLU A 127 2.82 -15.60 -2.42
CA GLU A 127 2.79 -14.63 -3.51
C GLU A 127 2.13 -15.23 -4.77
N ASP A 128 2.49 -16.43 -5.15
CA ASP A 128 1.90 -17.17 -6.28
C ASP A 128 0.37 -17.34 -6.10
N SER A 129 -0.07 -17.61 -4.87
CA SER A 129 -1.50 -17.79 -4.56
C SER A 129 -2.34 -16.52 -4.72
N LYS A 130 -1.75 -15.34 -4.49
CA LYS A 130 -2.48 -14.06 -4.49
C LYS A 130 -2.80 -13.51 -5.89
N LYS A 131 -2.21 -14.07 -6.96
CA LYS A 131 -2.42 -13.64 -8.36
C LYS A 131 -2.28 -12.12 -8.54
N LEU A 132 -1.31 -11.52 -7.85
CA LEU A 132 -1.03 -10.09 -7.96
C LEU A 132 -0.44 -9.76 -9.33
N GLY A 133 -0.82 -8.62 -9.87
CA GLY A 133 -0.22 -8.06 -11.08
C GLY A 133 1.24 -7.64 -10.89
N PRO A 134 1.88 -7.17 -11.97
CA PRO A 134 3.26 -6.70 -11.89
C PRO A 134 3.41 -5.51 -10.94
N GLU A 135 4.57 -5.39 -10.32
CA GLU A 135 4.98 -4.18 -9.61
C GLU A 135 5.17 -3.02 -10.60
N PRO A 136 4.80 -1.77 -10.22
CA PRO A 136 4.96 -0.62 -11.11
C PRO A 136 6.39 -0.37 -11.59
N PHE A 137 7.38 -0.77 -10.78
CA PHE A 137 8.80 -0.58 -11.09
C PHE A 137 9.43 -1.77 -11.82
N SER A 138 8.70 -2.88 -12.01
CA SER A 138 9.20 -4.03 -12.76
C SER A 138 9.15 -3.80 -14.27
N GLN A 139 9.91 -4.58 -15.03
CA GLN A 139 9.88 -4.56 -16.49
C GLN A 139 8.57 -5.12 -17.06
N ASP A 140 7.86 -5.95 -16.31
CA ASP A 140 6.59 -6.55 -16.70
C ASP A 140 5.46 -5.53 -16.75
N PHE A 141 5.56 -4.44 -15.99
CA PHE A 141 4.66 -3.29 -16.11
C PHE A 141 5.09 -2.41 -17.28
N ASN A 142 4.53 -2.69 -18.45
CA ASN A 142 4.82 -1.96 -19.68
C ASN A 142 3.57 -1.77 -20.56
N ALA A 143 3.61 -0.77 -21.44
CA ALA A 143 2.48 -0.36 -22.27
C ALA A 143 2.00 -1.47 -23.23
N LYS A 144 2.90 -2.29 -23.75
CA LYS A 144 2.54 -3.38 -24.67
C LYS A 144 1.73 -4.45 -23.94
N SER A 145 2.15 -4.81 -22.73
CA SER A 145 1.46 -5.76 -21.84
C SER A 145 0.07 -5.25 -21.45
N LEU A 146 -0.03 -3.98 -21.01
CA LEU A 146 -1.29 -3.34 -20.67
C LEU A 146 -2.25 -3.30 -21.87
N ARG A 147 -1.77 -2.84 -23.02
CA ARG A 147 -2.59 -2.79 -24.24
C ARG A 147 -3.07 -4.17 -24.65
N LYS A 148 -2.21 -5.21 -24.63
CA LYS A 148 -2.59 -6.57 -24.96
C LYS A 148 -3.74 -7.08 -24.07
N ARG A 149 -3.69 -6.76 -22.76
CA ARG A 149 -4.72 -7.20 -21.79
C ARG A 149 -6.00 -6.38 -21.86
N LEU A 150 -5.94 -5.10 -22.27
CA LEU A 150 -7.03 -4.13 -22.10
C LEU A 150 -7.63 -3.60 -23.40
N ARG A 151 -7.09 -3.95 -24.58
CA ARG A 151 -7.57 -3.46 -25.90
C ARG A 151 -9.04 -3.78 -26.20
N GLU A 152 -9.63 -4.74 -25.53
CA GLU A 152 -11.04 -5.13 -25.68
C GLU A 152 -11.88 -4.80 -24.45
N SER A 153 -11.22 -4.24 -23.39
CA SER A 153 -11.89 -3.98 -22.13
C SER A 153 -12.93 -2.87 -22.24
N GLN A 154 -14.16 -3.21 -21.87
CA GLN A 154 -15.28 -2.26 -21.73
C GLN A 154 -15.27 -1.55 -20.36
N ARG A 155 -14.43 -1.97 -19.42
CA ARG A 155 -14.28 -1.33 -18.10
C ARG A 155 -13.63 0.03 -18.26
N GLU A 156 -13.98 0.96 -17.39
CA GLU A 156 -13.36 2.29 -17.31
C GLU A 156 -11.91 2.19 -16.82
N VAL A 157 -11.05 3.12 -17.26
CA VAL A 157 -9.61 3.05 -17.03
C VAL A 157 -9.24 3.14 -15.56
N LYS A 158 -9.92 3.98 -14.77
CA LYS A 158 -9.59 4.08 -13.33
C LYS A 158 -9.89 2.80 -12.56
N PRO A 159 -11.08 2.18 -12.65
CA PRO A 159 -11.32 0.85 -12.09
C PRO A 159 -10.33 -0.23 -12.53
N LEU A 160 -9.81 -0.15 -13.76
CA LEU A 160 -8.75 -1.06 -14.23
C LEU A 160 -7.44 -0.84 -13.47
N LEU A 161 -7.04 0.42 -13.24
CA LEU A 161 -5.82 0.75 -12.49
C LEU A 161 -5.91 0.37 -11.00
N LEU A 162 -7.12 0.24 -10.46
CA LEU A 162 -7.34 -0.20 -9.07
C LEU A 162 -7.33 -1.73 -8.91
N ASP A 163 -7.36 -2.46 -10.01
CA ASP A 163 -7.34 -3.92 -10.06
C ASP A 163 -5.94 -4.44 -9.75
N GLN A 164 -5.75 -4.96 -8.54
CA GLN A 164 -4.44 -5.42 -8.07
C GLN A 164 -3.91 -6.64 -8.86
N GLY A 165 -4.76 -7.36 -9.58
CA GLY A 165 -4.37 -8.41 -10.54
C GLY A 165 -3.86 -7.85 -11.87
N LEU A 166 -4.14 -6.57 -12.17
CA LEU A 166 -3.65 -5.89 -13.37
C LEU A 166 -2.38 -5.08 -13.10
N LEU A 167 -2.37 -4.36 -11.99
CA LEU A 167 -1.26 -3.51 -11.53
C LEU A 167 -1.25 -3.50 -9.99
N ALA A 168 -0.21 -4.04 -9.40
CA ALA A 168 -0.09 -4.13 -7.97
C ALA A 168 0.28 -2.78 -7.33
N GLY A 169 -0.24 -2.53 -6.13
CA GLY A 169 0.17 -1.39 -5.30
C GLY A 169 -0.56 -0.07 -5.54
N LEU A 170 -1.14 0.17 -6.72
CA LEU A 170 -1.86 1.41 -7.01
C LEU A 170 -3.23 1.42 -6.31
N GLY A 171 -3.60 2.56 -5.73
CA GLY A 171 -4.91 2.77 -5.11
C GLY A 171 -5.58 4.06 -5.58
N ASN A 172 -6.55 4.52 -4.81
CA ASN A 172 -7.47 5.58 -5.23
C ASN A 172 -6.81 6.96 -5.39
N ILE A 173 -5.83 7.25 -4.52
CA ILE A 173 -5.07 8.51 -4.55
C ILE A 173 -4.24 8.55 -5.83
N TYR A 174 -3.32 7.60 -5.95
CA TYR A 174 -2.33 7.62 -7.02
C TYR A 174 -2.93 7.32 -8.39
N ALA A 175 -3.99 6.51 -8.49
CA ALA A 175 -4.71 6.32 -9.76
C ALA A 175 -5.34 7.62 -10.28
N SER A 176 -5.88 8.48 -9.39
CA SER A 176 -6.42 9.79 -9.78
C SER A 176 -5.32 10.73 -10.25
N GLU A 177 -4.20 10.80 -9.52
CA GLU A 177 -3.06 11.66 -9.85
C GLU A 177 -2.37 11.24 -11.16
N VAL A 178 -2.16 9.94 -11.36
CA VAL A 178 -1.59 9.40 -12.61
C VAL A 178 -2.48 9.74 -13.80
N LEU A 179 -3.79 9.49 -13.70
CA LEU A 179 -4.72 9.81 -14.80
C LEU A 179 -4.76 11.31 -15.11
N PHE A 180 -4.65 12.17 -14.10
CA PHE A 180 -4.56 13.61 -14.30
C PHE A 180 -3.29 13.97 -15.08
N ARG A 181 -2.12 13.48 -14.69
CA ARG A 181 -0.85 13.74 -15.39
C ARG A 181 -0.85 13.21 -16.82
N CYS A 182 -1.54 12.09 -17.05
CA CYS A 182 -1.70 11.54 -18.40
C CYS A 182 -2.68 12.34 -19.27
N GLY A 183 -3.58 13.14 -18.67
CA GLY A 183 -4.67 13.79 -19.39
C GLY A 183 -5.79 12.81 -19.77
N ILE A 184 -5.91 11.69 -19.07
CA ILE A 184 -6.89 10.64 -19.37
C ILE A 184 -8.10 10.78 -18.44
N ASN A 185 -9.29 10.89 -19.03
CA ASN A 185 -10.54 10.90 -18.27
C ASN A 185 -10.76 9.55 -17.56
N PRO A 186 -11.06 9.52 -16.23
CA PRO A 186 -11.23 8.28 -15.49
C PRO A 186 -12.36 7.38 -16.00
N CYS A 187 -13.37 7.94 -16.70
CA CYS A 187 -14.47 7.21 -17.31
C CYS A 187 -14.16 6.62 -18.69
N ARG A 188 -13.02 6.96 -19.28
CA ARG A 188 -12.64 6.42 -20.58
C ARG A 188 -12.47 4.91 -20.49
N LYS A 189 -13.03 4.19 -21.46
CA LYS A 189 -12.91 2.72 -21.50
C LYS A 189 -11.50 2.28 -21.92
N GLY A 190 -10.99 1.21 -21.31
CA GLY A 190 -9.65 0.71 -21.58
C GLY A 190 -9.37 0.48 -23.07
N LYS A 191 -10.34 -0.05 -23.82
CA LYS A 191 -10.23 -0.23 -25.28
C LYS A 191 -10.03 1.05 -26.08
N ARG A 192 -10.36 2.22 -25.53
CA ARG A 192 -10.21 3.53 -26.19
C ARG A 192 -8.87 4.22 -25.87
N VAL A 193 -8.10 3.66 -24.94
CA VAL A 193 -6.77 4.19 -24.60
C VAL A 193 -5.76 3.75 -25.66
N LYS A 194 -5.10 4.71 -26.29
CA LYS A 194 -4.13 4.47 -27.35
C LYS A 194 -2.80 3.96 -26.77
N LEU A 195 -1.96 3.31 -27.60
CA LEU A 195 -0.66 2.79 -27.14
C LEU A 195 0.21 3.89 -26.50
N ARG A 196 0.35 5.04 -27.15
CA ARG A 196 1.12 6.18 -26.63
C ARG A 196 0.61 6.71 -25.27
N GLU A 197 -0.69 6.56 -25.02
CA GLU A 197 -1.29 6.95 -23.73
C GLU A 197 -1.00 5.90 -22.66
N TRP A 198 -0.92 4.62 -23.03
CA TRP A 198 -0.42 3.55 -22.13
C TRP A 198 1.07 3.73 -21.82
N GLU A 199 1.89 4.15 -22.79
CA GLU A 199 3.31 4.47 -22.57
C GLU A 199 3.44 5.60 -21.56
N LYS A 200 2.74 6.71 -21.78
CA LYS A 200 2.71 7.85 -20.85
C LYS A 200 2.20 7.43 -19.47
N LEU A 201 1.18 6.57 -19.39
CA LEU A 201 0.62 6.10 -18.12
C LEU A 201 1.65 5.26 -17.34
N VAL A 202 2.42 4.41 -17.98
CA VAL A 202 3.50 3.65 -17.34
C VAL A 202 4.55 4.61 -16.76
N ASP A 203 5.00 5.58 -17.53
CA ASP A 203 6.03 6.54 -17.13
C ASP A 203 5.52 7.43 -15.97
N GLU A 204 4.31 7.98 -16.09
CA GLU A 204 3.72 8.82 -15.05
C GLU A 204 3.38 8.03 -13.78
N THR A 205 3.03 6.74 -13.90
CA THR A 205 2.84 5.88 -12.72
C THR A 205 4.14 5.79 -11.92
N ARG A 206 5.25 5.52 -12.59
CA ARG A 206 6.56 5.43 -11.95
C ARG A 206 6.99 6.77 -11.35
N SER A 207 6.79 7.86 -12.09
CA SER A 207 7.13 9.22 -11.64
C SER A 207 6.36 9.60 -10.38
N VAL A 208 5.02 9.49 -10.40
CA VAL A 208 4.16 9.83 -9.27
C VAL A 208 4.50 9.00 -8.03
N LEU A 209 4.70 7.69 -8.20
CA LEU A 209 5.01 6.81 -7.08
C LEU A 209 6.41 7.09 -6.49
N ASN A 210 7.42 7.37 -7.33
CA ASN A 210 8.75 7.77 -6.84
C ASN A 210 8.69 9.09 -6.07
N GLU A 211 8.06 10.12 -6.64
CA GLU A 211 7.87 11.41 -5.96
C GLU A 211 7.16 11.22 -4.61
N ALA A 212 6.14 10.35 -4.56
CA ALA A 212 5.42 10.07 -3.33
C ALA A 212 6.30 9.34 -2.31
N ILE A 213 7.12 8.36 -2.72
CA ILE A 213 8.07 7.67 -1.83
C ILE A 213 9.10 8.66 -1.27
N GLU A 214 9.66 9.54 -2.11
CA GLU A 214 10.60 10.57 -1.67
C GLU A 214 10.00 11.55 -0.65
N LYS A 215 8.68 11.81 -0.74
CA LYS A 215 7.91 12.63 0.21
C LYS A 215 7.28 11.83 1.34
N ASN A 216 7.68 10.58 1.53
CA ASN A 216 7.19 9.67 2.57
C ASN A 216 5.69 9.36 2.50
N GLY A 217 5.08 9.43 1.31
CA GLY A 217 3.65 9.19 1.09
C GLY A 217 2.75 10.34 1.54
N THR A 218 1.45 10.06 1.60
CA THR A 218 0.41 11.00 2.05
C THR A 218 0.03 10.75 3.50
N SER A 219 -0.34 11.82 4.22
CA SER A 219 -0.89 11.77 5.59
C SER A 219 -2.40 11.96 5.64
N ILE A 220 -3.11 11.67 4.54
CA ILE A 220 -4.58 11.86 4.44
C ILE A 220 -5.37 10.93 5.37
N SER A 221 -4.76 9.88 5.87
CA SER A 221 -5.33 9.02 6.91
C SER A 221 -4.38 8.97 8.11
N ASP A 222 -4.87 8.49 9.26
CA ASP A 222 -4.14 8.36 10.53
C ASP A 222 -2.84 7.53 10.44
N PHE A 223 -2.26 7.48 9.23
CA PHE A 223 -1.03 6.76 8.95
C PHE A 223 0.17 7.57 9.48
N ARG A 224 0.87 6.98 10.45
CA ARG A 224 2.16 7.47 10.96
C ARG A 224 3.24 6.43 10.65
N ARG A 225 4.44 6.91 10.40
CA ARG A 225 5.63 6.06 10.22
C ARG A 225 6.03 5.42 11.55
N VAL A 226 6.93 4.45 11.48
CA VAL A 226 7.55 3.83 12.67
C VAL A 226 8.19 4.90 13.58
N ASP A 227 8.72 5.98 12.99
CA ASP A 227 9.32 7.14 13.67
C ASP A 227 8.30 8.30 13.92
N GLU A 228 6.99 8.03 13.83
CA GLU A 228 5.88 8.99 13.99
C GLU A 228 5.88 10.20 13.03
N LYS A 229 6.78 10.25 12.05
CA LYS A 229 6.79 11.32 11.05
C LYS A 229 5.62 11.19 10.08
N THR A 230 5.05 12.33 9.73
CA THR A 230 3.95 12.40 8.75
C THR A 230 4.49 12.48 7.33
N GLY A 231 3.77 11.89 6.37
CA GLY A 231 4.06 12.10 4.95
C GLY A 231 3.77 13.55 4.52
N GLU A 232 4.32 13.97 3.41
CA GLU A 232 4.17 15.33 2.88
C GLU A 232 3.51 15.36 1.50
N PHE A 233 3.31 14.22 0.84
CA PHE A 233 2.84 14.18 -0.54
C PHE A 233 1.41 14.72 -0.71
N GLN A 234 0.57 14.79 0.34
CA GLN A 234 -0.75 15.42 0.27
C GLN A 234 -0.68 16.88 -0.21
N ASN A 235 0.42 17.59 0.03
CA ASN A 235 0.62 18.97 -0.42
C ASN A 235 0.87 19.08 -1.94
N PHE A 236 1.17 17.98 -2.60
CA PHE A 236 1.49 17.89 -4.02
C PHE A 236 0.34 17.30 -4.86
N LEU A 237 -0.79 16.94 -4.23
CA LEU A 237 -1.97 16.41 -4.92
C LEU A 237 -2.60 17.46 -5.83
N ARG A 238 -2.85 17.06 -7.07
CA ARG A 238 -3.37 17.94 -8.12
C ARG A 238 -4.88 17.85 -8.29
N VAL A 239 -5.46 16.68 -8.08
CA VAL A 239 -6.91 16.46 -8.21
C VAL A 239 -7.53 15.71 -7.04
N TYR A 240 -6.81 14.80 -6.38
CA TYR A 240 -7.38 13.99 -5.32
C TYR A 240 -7.81 14.86 -4.12
N GLU A 241 -9.09 14.71 -3.67
CA GLU A 241 -9.73 15.52 -2.60
C GLU A 241 -9.73 17.03 -2.86
N ARG A 242 -9.73 17.42 -4.14
CA ARG A 242 -9.77 18.83 -4.55
C ARG A 242 -11.08 19.21 -5.29
N GLU A 243 -12.18 18.49 -5.05
CA GLU A 243 -13.49 18.80 -5.63
C GLU A 243 -13.84 20.28 -5.45
N GLY A 244 -14.28 20.96 -6.53
CA GLY A 244 -14.63 22.37 -6.57
C GLY A 244 -13.43 23.33 -6.56
N LYS A 245 -12.22 22.88 -6.21
CA LYS A 245 -11.03 23.74 -6.25
C LYS A 245 -10.53 23.93 -7.68
N PRO A 246 -9.90 25.08 -8.00
CA PRO A 246 -9.36 25.31 -9.33
C PRO A 246 -8.27 24.28 -9.66
N CYS A 247 -8.31 23.75 -10.88
CA CYS A 247 -7.28 22.90 -11.43
C CYS A 247 -5.95 23.66 -11.50
N VAL A 248 -4.86 23.03 -11.05
CA VAL A 248 -3.53 23.63 -11.04
C VAL A 248 -2.97 23.93 -12.44
N SER A 249 -3.55 23.34 -13.49
CA SER A 249 -3.07 23.50 -14.89
C SER A 249 -3.94 24.42 -15.72
N CYS A 250 -5.29 24.42 -15.58
CA CYS A 250 -6.18 25.18 -16.45
C CYS A 250 -7.19 26.05 -15.71
N GLY A 251 -7.21 26.02 -14.37
CA GLY A 251 -8.13 26.82 -13.54
C GLY A 251 -9.58 26.29 -13.48
N MET A 252 -10.01 25.36 -14.33
CA MET A 252 -11.35 24.77 -14.24
C MET A 252 -11.54 24.04 -12.91
N PRO A 253 -12.76 24.04 -12.33
CA PRO A 253 -13.01 23.33 -11.10
C PRO A 253 -12.83 21.81 -11.27
N VAL A 254 -12.10 21.20 -10.35
CA VAL A 254 -11.95 19.74 -10.25
C VAL A 254 -13.32 19.12 -9.95
N GLN A 255 -13.68 18.11 -10.70
CA GLN A 255 -14.92 17.35 -10.52
C GLN A 255 -14.70 16.07 -9.75
N ARG A 256 -15.76 15.61 -9.07
CA ARG A 256 -15.82 14.32 -8.40
C ARG A 256 -16.98 13.49 -8.96
N ILE A 257 -16.69 12.23 -9.25
CA ILE A 257 -17.71 11.23 -9.59
C ILE A 257 -17.50 9.98 -8.73
N VAL A 258 -18.49 9.09 -8.70
CA VAL A 258 -18.39 7.80 -8.02
C VAL A 258 -18.27 6.67 -9.04
N GLN A 259 -17.21 5.87 -8.96
CA GLN A 259 -16.97 4.69 -9.78
C GLN A 259 -16.73 3.49 -8.87
N GLN A 260 -17.53 2.43 -8.98
CA GLN A 260 -17.43 1.22 -8.14
C GLN A 260 -17.25 1.54 -6.64
N GLN A 261 -18.15 2.38 -6.11
CA GLN A 261 -18.20 2.84 -4.72
C GLN A 261 -16.95 3.64 -4.26
N ARG A 262 -16.13 4.14 -5.18
CA ARG A 262 -14.96 4.96 -4.88
C ARG A 262 -15.05 6.31 -5.56
N SER A 263 -14.68 7.37 -4.86
CA SER A 263 -14.58 8.72 -5.43
C SER A 263 -13.46 8.79 -6.45
N SER A 264 -13.73 9.40 -7.59
CA SER A 264 -12.77 9.71 -8.64
C SER A 264 -12.75 11.21 -8.85
N TYR A 265 -11.58 11.81 -8.68
CA TYR A 265 -11.37 13.24 -8.87
C TYR A 265 -10.63 13.49 -10.17
N PHE A 266 -11.07 14.46 -10.96
CA PHE A 266 -10.46 14.76 -12.26
C PHE A 266 -10.78 16.19 -12.71
N CYS A 267 -9.96 16.73 -13.61
CA CYS A 267 -10.22 18.01 -14.27
C CYS A 267 -10.86 17.76 -15.64
N PRO A 268 -12.12 18.25 -15.87
CA PRO A 268 -12.79 18.02 -17.16
C PRO A 268 -12.14 18.75 -18.34
N GLY A 269 -11.37 19.81 -18.08
CA GLY A 269 -10.63 20.53 -19.12
C GLY A 269 -9.32 19.88 -19.53
N CYS A 270 -8.64 19.20 -18.60
CA CYS A 270 -7.34 18.58 -18.85
C CYS A 270 -7.44 17.10 -19.21
N GLN A 271 -8.50 16.39 -18.82
CA GLN A 271 -8.64 14.95 -18.95
C GLN A 271 -9.79 14.61 -19.91
N VAL A 272 -9.45 14.15 -21.10
CA VAL A 272 -10.38 13.84 -22.21
C VAL A 272 -10.44 12.34 -22.51
#